data_53de693a38c486f7f9dcda5d052e5868
#
_entry.id   53de693a38c486f7f9dcda5d052e5868
#
_cell.length_a   1.000
_cell.length_b   1.000
_cell.length_c   1.000
_cell.angle_alpha   90.00
_cell.angle_beta   90.00
_cell.angle_gamma   90.00
#
_symmetry.space_group_name_H-M   'P 1'
#
loop_
_entity.id
_entity.type
_entity.pdbx_description
1 polymer ?
#
loop_
_entity_poly.entity_id
_entity_poly.type
_entity_poly.pdbx_seq_one_letter_code
_entity_poly.pdbx_strand_id
1 'polypeptide(L)'
;MDLQQIADRLEIQDVLTAYTRAIDTGDWDRLDTVFTPDAAIDYTQSGGIAASYAEVKPWLAEMLPIFPKRMHTLGQVDVAYDGDEADVTAYFHNPMLLPLGDGKERLVQFGGLYEHRMVRTDGGWRSRRLVEVVVWRQGL
;
A
#
# COMPACT_ATOMS: atom_id res chain seq x y z
N MET A 1 -13.52 14.92 18.41
CA MET A 1 -13.59 14.51 17.00
C MET A 1 -14.99 14.85 16.47
N ASP A 2 -15.09 15.69 15.48
CA ASP A 2 -16.34 16.07 14.86
C ASP A 2 -16.76 15.07 13.76
N LEU A 3 -17.94 15.27 13.16
CA LEU A 3 -18.46 14.36 12.13
C LEU A 3 -17.57 14.32 10.89
N GLN A 4 -16.97 15.45 10.51
CA GLN A 4 -16.08 15.48 9.35
C GLN A 4 -14.82 14.66 9.62
N GLN A 5 -14.24 14.75 10.80
CA GLN A 5 -13.07 13.96 11.19
C GLN A 5 -13.39 12.46 11.22
N ILE A 6 -14.58 12.09 11.70
CA ILE A 6 -15.04 10.69 11.67
C ILE A 6 -15.16 10.20 10.23
N ALA A 7 -15.81 10.97 9.37
CA ALA A 7 -15.96 10.65 7.96
C ALA A 7 -14.60 10.52 7.26
N ASP A 8 -13.69 11.44 7.52
CA ASP A 8 -12.35 11.41 6.95
C ASP A 8 -11.56 10.16 7.38
N ARG A 9 -11.67 9.77 8.66
CA ARG A 9 -11.00 8.55 9.14
C ARG A 9 -11.53 7.30 8.46
N LEU A 10 -12.84 7.18 8.31
CA LEU A 10 -13.46 6.04 7.63
C LEU A 10 -13.05 6.00 6.16
N GLU A 11 -13.05 7.14 5.49
CA GLU A 11 -12.65 7.23 4.09
C GLU A 11 -11.17 6.90 3.89
N ILE A 12 -10.29 7.39 4.76
CA ILE A 12 -8.85 7.07 4.71
C ILE A 12 -8.64 5.57 4.93
N GLN A 13 -9.36 4.95 5.87
CA GLN A 13 -9.31 3.50 6.06
C GLN A 13 -9.78 2.74 4.82
N ASP A 14 -10.83 3.22 4.16
CA ASP A 14 -11.31 2.61 2.91
C ASP A 14 -10.27 2.71 1.79
N VAL A 15 -9.55 3.83 1.70
CA VAL A 15 -8.45 3.99 0.73
C VAL A 15 -7.33 2.98 1.02
N LEU A 16 -6.95 2.82 2.28
CA LEU A 16 -5.94 1.84 2.69
C LEU A 16 -6.38 0.40 2.39
N THR A 17 -7.65 0.08 2.63
CA THR A 17 -8.21 -1.24 2.30
C THR A 17 -8.24 -1.45 0.79
N ALA A 18 -8.61 -0.44 0.02
CA ALA A 18 -8.58 -0.51 -1.45
C ALA A 18 -7.17 -0.80 -1.95
N TYR A 19 -6.14 -0.21 -1.34
CA TYR A 19 -4.74 -0.48 -1.67
C TYR A 19 -4.39 -1.96 -1.48
N THR A 20 -4.59 -2.50 -0.27
CA THR A 20 -4.21 -3.90 0.02
C THR A 20 -5.03 -4.89 -0.81
N ARG A 21 -6.33 -4.61 -1.01
CA ARG A 21 -7.18 -5.47 -1.84
C ARG A 21 -6.75 -5.45 -3.30
N ALA A 22 -6.40 -4.29 -3.84
CA ALA A 22 -5.90 -4.18 -5.21
C ALA A 22 -4.62 -5.01 -5.41
N ILE A 23 -3.68 -4.90 -4.48
CA ILE A 23 -2.42 -5.67 -4.52
C ILE A 23 -2.70 -7.16 -4.44
N ASP A 24 -3.49 -7.61 -3.47
CA ASP A 24 -3.72 -9.04 -3.23
C ASP A 24 -4.53 -9.71 -4.33
N THR A 25 -5.45 -8.99 -4.95
CA THR A 25 -6.31 -9.54 -6.01
C THR A 25 -5.79 -9.30 -7.42
N GLY A 26 -4.74 -8.47 -7.56
CA GLY A 26 -4.23 -8.09 -8.89
C GLY A 26 -5.16 -7.14 -9.65
N ASP A 27 -6.01 -6.41 -8.94
CA ASP A 27 -6.89 -5.39 -9.51
C ASP A 27 -6.13 -4.06 -9.59
N TRP A 28 -5.21 -3.98 -10.54
CA TRP A 28 -4.28 -2.84 -10.62
C TRP A 28 -4.98 -1.53 -10.93
N ASP A 29 -6.06 -1.55 -11.70
CA ASP A 29 -6.82 -0.33 -12.01
C ASP A 29 -7.50 0.25 -10.76
N ARG A 30 -7.79 -0.57 -9.75
CA ARG A 30 -8.33 -0.08 -8.48
C ARG A 30 -7.37 0.86 -7.76
N LEU A 31 -6.06 0.76 -8.03
CA LEU A 31 -5.06 1.67 -7.48
C LEU A 31 -5.29 3.12 -7.91
N ASP A 32 -6.00 3.35 -9.02
CA ASP A 32 -6.38 4.70 -9.46
C ASP A 32 -7.33 5.39 -8.47
N THR A 33 -7.99 4.62 -7.60
CA THR A 33 -8.81 5.15 -6.49
C THR A 33 -8.01 5.40 -5.22
N VAL A 34 -6.76 4.97 -5.19
CA VAL A 34 -5.87 5.07 -4.03
C VAL A 34 -4.89 6.24 -4.18
N PHE A 35 -4.30 6.37 -5.37
CA PHE A 35 -3.23 7.32 -5.63
C PHE A 35 -3.69 8.49 -6.48
N THR A 36 -3.10 9.66 -6.24
CA THR A 36 -3.18 10.76 -7.20
C THR A 36 -2.39 10.39 -8.46
N PRO A 37 -2.74 10.95 -9.64
CA PRO A 37 -2.02 10.61 -10.88
C PRO A 37 -0.51 10.90 -10.83
N ASP A 38 -0.11 11.91 -10.03
CA ASP A 38 1.27 12.34 -9.87
C ASP A 38 1.95 11.79 -8.61
N ALA A 39 1.36 10.79 -7.95
CA ALA A 39 1.90 10.25 -6.71
C ALA A 39 3.32 9.72 -6.88
N ALA A 40 4.12 9.85 -5.83
CA ALA A 40 5.46 9.26 -5.72
C ALA A 40 5.41 8.06 -4.76
N ILE A 41 5.99 6.94 -5.17
CA ILE A 41 5.95 5.69 -4.40
C ILE A 41 7.36 5.14 -4.25
N ASP A 42 7.73 4.74 -3.05
CA ASP A 42 9.04 4.18 -2.72
C ASP A 42 8.89 2.81 -2.05
N TYR A 43 9.23 1.77 -2.79
CA TYR A 43 9.29 0.38 -2.32
C TYR A 43 10.73 -0.14 -2.19
N THR A 44 11.72 0.74 -2.18
CA THR A 44 13.12 0.30 -2.21
C THR A 44 13.53 -0.52 -1.00
N GLN A 45 12.92 -0.31 0.16
CA GLN A 45 13.28 -1.06 1.36
C GLN A 45 12.89 -2.55 1.28
N SER A 46 11.90 -2.90 0.47
CA SER A 46 11.54 -4.30 0.21
C SER A 46 12.17 -4.86 -1.07
N GLY A 47 13.09 -4.14 -1.67
CA GLY A 47 13.76 -4.55 -2.91
C GLY A 47 13.08 -4.09 -4.18
N GLY A 48 12.08 -3.23 -4.07
CA GLY A 48 11.37 -2.67 -5.21
C GLY A 48 11.99 -1.39 -5.75
N ILE A 49 11.18 -0.58 -6.39
CA ILE A 49 11.58 0.67 -7.04
C ILE A 49 11.02 1.89 -6.30
N ALA A 50 11.65 3.04 -6.53
CA ALA A 50 11.10 4.35 -6.17
C ALA A 50 10.84 5.11 -7.47
N ALA A 51 9.58 5.42 -7.73
CA ALA A 51 9.17 6.02 -9.00
C ALA A 51 7.80 6.69 -8.88
N SER A 52 7.34 7.29 -9.98
CA SER A 52 5.98 7.82 -10.06
C SER A 52 4.96 6.68 -10.07
N TYR A 53 3.72 7.00 -9.70
CA TYR A 53 2.62 6.03 -9.76
C TYR A 53 2.46 5.45 -11.19
N ALA A 54 2.62 6.28 -12.21
CA ALA A 54 2.51 5.84 -13.60
C ALA A 54 3.52 4.73 -13.95
N GLU A 55 4.69 4.74 -13.31
CA GLU A 55 5.72 3.71 -13.50
C GLU A 55 5.55 2.53 -12.54
N VAL A 56 5.10 2.78 -11.29
CA VAL A 56 4.94 1.76 -10.26
C VAL A 56 3.77 0.82 -10.58
N LYS A 57 2.67 1.34 -11.09
CA LYS A 57 1.49 0.51 -11.42
C LYS A 57 1.83 -0.66 -12.36
N PRO A 58 2.45 -0.44 -13.54
CA PRO A 58 2.84 -1.55 -14.41
C PRO A 58 3.93 -2.43 -13.80
N TRP A 59 4.83 -1.86 -12.99
CA TRP A 59 5.85 -2.64 -12.28
C TRP A 59 5.20 -3.62 -11.29
N LEU A 60 4.20 -3.18 -10.51
CA LEU A 60 3.46 -4.05 -9.60
C LEU A 60 2.74 -5.17 -10.37
N ALA A 61 2.10 -4.84 -11.47
CA ALA A 61 1.38 -5.80 -12.31
C ALA A 61 2.30 -6.90 -12.85
N GLU A 62 3.57 -6.59 -13.08
CA GLU A 62 4.57 -7.54 -13.55
C GLU A 62 5.20 -8.33 -12.40
N MET A 63 5.51 -7.68 -11.26
CA MET A 63 6.28 -8.28 -10.17
C MET A 63 5.45 -9.10 -9.20
N LEU A 64 4.29 -8.62 -8.79
CA LEU A 64 3.51 -9.29 -7.74
C LEU A 64 3.00 -10.68 -8.14
N PRO A 65 2.70 -10.99 -9.41
CA PRO A 65 2.29 -12.34 -9.80
C PRO A 65 3.34 -13.43 -9.56
N ILE A 66 4.63 -13.09 -9.35
CA ILE A 66 5.63 -14.07 -8.94
C ILE A 66 5.30 -14.68 -7.55
N PHE A 67 4.47 -13.99 -6.77
CA PHE A 67 3.90 -14.47 -5.52
C PHE A 67 2.39 -14.67 -5.70
N PRO A 68 1.94 -15.81 -6.26
CA PRO A 68 0.52 -16.01 -6.54
C PRO A 68 -0.34 -16.08 -5.28
N LYS A 69 0.26 -16.46 -4.15
CA LYS A 69 -0.39 -16.41 -2.83
C LYS A 69 0.25 -15.30 -2.03
N ARG A 70 -0.53 -14.24 -1.82
CA ARG A 70 -0.08 -13.07 -1.07
C ARG A 70 -1.24 -12.48 -0.28
N MET A 71 -0.94 -12.00 0.91
CA MET A 71 -1.95 -11.45 1.80
C MET A 71 -1.36 -10.29 2.57
N HIS A 72 -1.90 -9.08 2.34
CA HIS A 72 -1.51 -7.89 3.06
C HIS A 72 -2.51 -7.61 4.17
N THR A 73 -1.99 -7.49 5.39
CA THR A 73 -2.79 -7.13 6.55
C THR A 73 -2.32 -5.79 7.08
N LEU A 74 -3.26 -4.89 7.37
CA LEU A 74 -2.97 -3.63 8.05
C LEU A 74 -3.36 -3.75 9.51
N GLY A 75 -2.51 -3.15 10.37
CA GLY A 75 -2.79 -3.02 11.80
C GLY A 75 -3.31 -1.62 12.12
N GLN A 76 -2.77 -1.04 13.19
CA GLN A 76 -3.17 0.30 13.62
C GLN A 76 -2.83 1.35 12.56
N VAL A 77 -3.65 2.38 12.52
CA VAL A 77 -3.51 3.51 11.61
C VAL A 77 -3.44 4.79 12.41
N ASP A 78 -2.35 5.51 12.25
CA ASP A 78 -2.13 6.81 12.87
C ASP A 78 -2.34 7.90 11.83
N VAL A 79 -3.18 8.89 12.14
CA VAL A 79 -3.53 9.96 11.20
C VAL A 79 -3.27 11.31 11.84
N ALA A 80 -2.40 12.09 11.24
CA ALA A 80 -2.14 13.47 11.64
C ALA A 80 -2.68 14.40 10.55
N TYR A 81 -3.81 15.06 10.84
CA TYR A 81 -4.46 15.96 9.89
C TYR A 81 -3.76 17.30 9.77
N ASP A 82 -3.75 17.83 8.57
CA ASP A 82 -3.19 19.13 8.21
C ASP A 82 -4.10 19.76 7.15
N GLY A 83 -5.24 20.30 7.59
CA GLY A 83 -6.26 20.83 6.69
C GLY A 83 -6.83 19.75 5.78
N ASP A 84 -6.69 19.94 4.47
CA ASP A 84 -7.14 18.98 3.44
C ASP A 84 -6.07 17.94 3.10
N GLU A 85 -5.04 17.81 3.91
CA GLU A 85 -4.00 16.80 3.81
C GLU A 85 -3.85 16.06 5.12
N ALA A 86 -3.17 14.92 5.11
CA ALA A 86 -2.90 14.15 6.30
C ALA A 86 -1.65 13.29 6.11
N ASP A 87 -0.85 13.19 7.19
CA ASP A 87 0.15 12.14 7.30
C ASP A 87 -0.50 10.91 7.90
N VAL A 88 -0.44 9.80 7.16
CA VAL A 88 -1.09 8.55 7.54
C VAL A 88 -0.02 7.47 7.62
N THR A 89 0.09 6.85 8.79
CA THR A 89 1.02 5.74 9.03
C THR A 89 0.22 4.50 9.39
N ALA A 90 0.35 3.44 8.59
CA ALA A 90 -0.34 2.18 8.81
C ALA A 90 0.67 1.06 9.02
N TYR A 91 0.51 0.29 10.09
CA TYR A 91 1.28 -0.95 10.27
C TYR A 91 0.84 -1.97 9.22
N PHE A 92 1.81 -2.72 8.67
CA PHE A 92 1.49 -3.79 7.75
C PHE A 92 2.26 -5.07 8.05
N HIS A 93 1.66 -6.18 7.62
CA HIS A 93 2.30 -7.50 7.53
C HIS A 93 1.88 -8.12 6.20
N ASN A 94 2.84 -8.55 5.36
CA ASN A 94 2.54 -9.12 4.05
C ASN A 94 3.25 -10.45 3.82
N PRO A 95 2.73 -11.56 4.34
CA PRO A 95 3.22 -12.87 3.96
C PRO A 95 2.86 -13.21 2.52
N MET A 96 3.83 -13.77 1.79
CA MET A 96 3.69 -14.19 0.41
C MET A 96 4.41 -15.52 0.20
N LEU A 97 3.91 -16.34 -0.71
CA LEU A 97 4.54 -17.61 -1.02
C LEU A 97 5.16 -17.57 -2.43
N LEU A 98 6.45 -17.86 -2.49
CA LEU A 98 7.20 -17.95 -3.74
C LEU A 98 7.26 -19.42 -4.16
N PRO A 99 6.67 -19.80 -5.31
CA PRO A 99 6.81 -21.15 -5.82
C PRO A 99 8.26 -21.46 -6.19
N LEU A 100 8.76 -22.62 -5.74
CA LEU A 100 10.12 -23.09 -6.03
C LEU A 100 10.17 -24.26 -7.01
N GLY A 101 9.01 -24.72 -7.50
CA GLY A 101 8.88 -25.94 -8.28
C GLY A 101 8.64 -27.16 -7.41
N ASP A 102 8.18 -28.28 -8.06
CA ASP A 102 7.89 -29.56 -7.39
C ASP A 102 6.94 -29.44 -6.18
N GLY A 103 6.02 -28.48 -6.21
CA GLY A 103 5.08 -28.24 -5.10
C GLY A 103 5.69 -27.56 -3.88
N LYS A 104 6.94 -27.15 -3.95
CA LYS A 104 7.64 -26.45 -2.86
C LYS A 104 7.37 -24.95 -2.95
N GLU A 105 7.28 -24.32 -1.81
CA GLU A 105 7.08 -22.87 -1.67
C GLU A 105 8.01 -22.30 -0.62
N ARG A 106 8.44 -21.06 -0.82
CA ARG A 106 9.20 -20.32 0.19
C ARG A 106 8.31 -19.19 0.73
N LEU A 107 8.22 -19.10 2.06
CA LEU A 107 7.57 -17.96 2.70
C LEU A 107 8.49 -16.74 2.62
N VAL A 108 8.00 -15.71 1.96
CA VAL A 108 8.63 -14.38 1.90
C VAL A 108 7.69 -13.42 2.59
N GLN A 109 8.17 -12.71 3.62
CA GLN A 109 7.31 -11.80 4.33
C GLN A 109 8.06 -10.57 4.82
N PHE A 110 7.31 -9.50 4.94
CA PHE A 110 7.77 -8.21 5.46
C PHE A 110 6.80 -7.74 6.52
N GLY A 111 7.32 -7.03 7.50
CA GLY A 111 6.52 -6.28 8.45
C GLY A 111 7.08 -4.87 8.56
N GLY A 112 6.22 -3.90 8.69
CA GLY A 112 6.66 -2.52 8.76
C GLY A 112 5.53 -1.51 8.74
N LEU A 113 5.78 -0.39 8.10
CA LEU A 113 4.88 0.75 8.06
C LEU A 113 4.70 1.22 6.62
N TYR A 114 3.45 1.52 6.24
CA TYR A 114 3.16 2.33 5.08
C TYR A 114 2.98 3.78 5.52
N GLU A 115 3.87 4.64 5.09
CA GLU A 115 3.82 6.08 5.38
C GLU A 115 3.28 6.81 4.16
N HIS A 116 2.07 7.38 4.30
CA HIS A 116 1.40 8.12 3.25
C HIS A 116 1.34 9.61 3.56
N ARG A 117 1.45 10.42 2.52
CA ARG A 117 0.88 11.76 2.54
C ARG A 117 -0.39 11.72 1.71
N MET A 118 -1.53 11.89 2.37
CA MET A 118 -2.82 11.86 1.71
C MET A 118 -3.36 13.28 1.52
N VAL A 119 -4.14 13.44 0.46
CA VAL A 119 -4.76 14.72 0.12
C VAL A 119 -6.24 14.50 -0.20
N ARG A 120 -7.07 15.48 0.17
CA ARG A 120 -8.46 15.52 -0.22
C ARG A 120 -8.55 15.98 -1.67
N THR A 121 -9.25 15.21 -2.50
CA THR A 121 -9.50 15.54 -3.91
C THR A 121 -11.01 15.58 -4.17
N ASP A 122 -11.42 16.01 -5.35
CA ASP A 122 -12.84 15.96 -5.74
C ASP A 122 -13.39 14.53 -5.75
N GLY A 123 -12.53 13.55 -6.00
CA GLY A 123 -12.89 12.13 -5.98
C GLY A 123 -12.75 11.47 -4.60
N GLY A 124 -12.43 12.23 -3.55
CA GLY A 124 -12.19 11.76 -2.19
C GLY A 124 -10.71 11.79 -1.81
N TRP A 125 -10.39 11.21 -0.66
CA TRP A 125 -9.02 11.11 -0.21
C TRP A 125 -8.19 10.23 -1.13
N ARG A 126 -6.94 10.65 -1.42
CA ARG A 126 -5.97 9.89 -2.23
C ARG A 126 -4.58 10.05 -1.64
N SER A 127 -3.72 9.06 -1.84
CA SER A 127 -2.32 9.15 -1.48
C SER A 127 -1.53 9.88 -2.57
N ARG A 128 -0.80 10.92 -2.18
CA ARG A 128 0.12 11.65 -3.04
C ARG A 128 1.54 11.09 -2.92
N ARG A 129 1.84 10.44 -1.83
CA ARG A 129 3.16 9.86 -1.57
C ARG A 129 3.00 8.65 -0.68
N LEU A 130 3.70 7.57 -1.02
CA LEU A 130 3.82 6.38 -0.20
C LEU A 130 5.29 6.01 -0.06
N VAL A 131 5.73 5.79 1.18
CA VAL A 131 7.01 5.16 1.48
C VAL A 131 6.74 3.89 2.29
N GLU A 132 7.21 2.75 1.78
CA GLU A 132 7.18 1.49 2.52
C GLU A 132 8.43 1.42 3.40
N VAL A 133 8.22 1.43 4.71
CA VAL A 133 9.28 1.30 5.71
C VAL A 133 9.28 -0.14 6.20
N VAL A 134 10.36 -0.87 5.94
CA VAL A 134 10.51 -2.27 6.37
C VAL A 134 11.20 -2.31 7.72
N VAL A 135 10.50 -2.83 8.73
CA VAL A 135 11.05 -3.02 10.08
C VAL A 135 11.74 -4.39 10.18
N TRP A 136 11.16 -5.41 9.55
CA TRP A 136 11.73 -6.75 9.54
C TRP A 136 11.31 -7.47 8.24
N ARG A 137 12.10 -8.49 7.87
CA ARG A 137 11.82 -9.34 6.72
C ARG A 137 12.31 -10.76 6.94
N GLN A 138 11.73 -11.70 6.19
CA GLN A 138 12.10 -13.11 6.19
C GLN A 138 11.96 -13.69 4.79
N GLY A 139 12.85 -14.59 4.41
CA GLY A 139 12.75 -15.34 3.17
C GLY A 139 13.44 -14.72 1.96
N LEU A 140 13.96 -13.52 2.11
CA LEU A 140 14.75 -12.84 1.07
C LEU A 140 16.10 -12.41 1.61
#